data_5444c1c490805ab141253e2d6be79afc
#
_entry.id   5444c1c490805ab141253e2d6be79afc
#
_cell.length_a   1.000
_cell.length_b   1.000
_cell.length_c   1.000
_cell.angle_alpha   90.00
_cell.angle_beta   90.00
_cell.angle_gamma   90.00
#
_symmetry.space_group_name_H-M   'P 1'
#
loop_
_entity.id
_entity.type
_entity.pdbx_description
1 polymer ?
#
loop_
_entity_poly.entity_id
_entity_poly.type
_entity_poly.pdbx_seq_one_letter_code
_entity_poly.pdbx_strand_id
1 'polypeptide(L)'
;MYCTTVSLVRFLLRYFCIMQRDYHQAEWPSNRWPNFSFDEMKCSATGMCRVDEGLMDKLQKLRDAVGKPLTITSGYRSPDHPIEAAKLADGRPTGSHTSGKAVDVACERAFAYQVLFAAVKLGFTGIGVQQSGSNRFLHLDVIGSGDGFHVPRPALWSY
;
A
#
# COMPACT_ATOMS: atom_id res chain seq x y z
N MET A 1 35.93 -5.01 -34.50
CA MET A 1 34.51 -4.72 -34.49
C MET A 1 33.91 -5.36 -33.26
N TYR A 2 34.02 -4.72 -32.10
CA TYR A 2 33.34 -5.10 -30.84
C TYR A 2 32.79 -3.84 -30.24
N CYS A 3 31.54 -3.61 -30.35
CA CYS A 3 30.82 -2.66 -29.50
C CYS A 3 29.31 -2.82 -29.70
N THR A 4 28.55 -2.72 -28.62
CA THR A 4 27.11 -2.44 -28.55
C THR A 4 26.20 -3.53 -28.04
N THR A 5 26.61 -4.31 -27.01
CA THR A 5 25.61 -5.12 -26.28
C THR A 5 25.47 -4.81 -24.77
N VAL A 6 26.23 -3.84 -24.25
CA VAL A 6 26.24 -3.51 -22.80
C VAL A 6 25.24 -2.40 -22.42
N SER A 7 24.68 -1.68 -23.39
CA SER A 7 23.86 -0.48 -23.12
C SER A 7 22.38 -0.79 -22.83
N LEU A 8 21.80 -1.83 -23.42
CA LEU A 8 20.38 -2.16 -23.22
C LEU A 8 20.07 -2.80 -21.85
N VAL A 9 20.99 -3.61 -21.33
CA VAL A 9 20.79 -4.29 -20.04
C VAL A 9 20.85 -3.29 -18.87
N ARG A 10 21.65 -2.22 -18.97
CA ARG A 10 21.69 -1.16 -17.96
C ARG A 10 20.46 -0.26 -17.96
N PHE A 11 19.75 -0.13 -19.08
CA PHE A 11 18.51 0.65 -19.17
C PHE A 11 17.31 -0.12 -18.57
N LEU A 12 17.24 -1.42 -18.74
CA LEU A 12 16.19 -2.26 -18.18
C LEU A 12 16.33 -2.48 -16.66
N LEU A 13 17.56 -2.51 -16.12
CA LEU A 13 17.81 -2.61 -14.68
C LEU A 13 17.49 -1.31 -13.90
N ARG A 14 17.39 -0.16 -14.54
CA ARG A 14 16.96 1.10 -13.92
C ARG A 14 15.45 1.24 -13.75
N TYR A 15 14.65 0.45 -14.46
CA TYR A 15 13.18 0.48 -14.37
C TYR A 15 12.60 -0.44 -13.28
N PHE A 16 13.43 -1.27 -12.65
CA PHE A 16 12.97 -2.23 -11.63
C PHE A 16 13.27 -1.79 -10.18
N CYS A 17 13.79 -0.59 -9.98
CA CYS A 17 14.17 -0.11 -8.65
C CYS A 17 13.41 1.17 -8.31
N ILE A 18 12.57 1.07 -7.27
CA ILE A 18 11.91 2.15 -6.51
C ILE A 18 10.58 2.60 -7.12
N MET A 19 9.55 1.81 -6.93
CA MET A 19 8.16 2.27 -7.07
C MET A 19 7.68 3.06 -5.82
N GLN A 20 8.46 3.05 -4.72
CA GLN A 20 8.18 3.84 -3.52
C GLN A 20 8.75 5.25 -3.68
N ARG A 21 7.91 6.25 -3.41
CA ARG A 21 8.30 7.66 -3.47
C ARG A 21 7.78 8.40 -2.25
N ASP A 22 8.63 9.29 -1.73
CA ASP A 22 8.22 10.30 -0.77
C ASP A 22 7.50 11.44 -1.50
N TYR A 23 6.35 11.84 -0.98
CA TYR A 23 5.55 12.92 -1.53
C TYR A 23 5.42 14.05 -0.53
N HIS A 24 5.37 15.27 -1.05
CA HIS A 24 4.87 16.44 -0.36
C HIS A 24 3.47 16.79 -0.89
N GLN A 25 2.67 17.47 -0.08
CA GLN A 25 1.29 17.79 -0.44
C GLN A 25 1.17 18.53 -1.78
N ALA A 26 2.10 19.47 -2.05
CA ALA A 26 2.13 20.24 -3.30
C ALA A 26 2.46 19.39 -4.54
N GLU A 27 3.08 18.22 -4.36
CA GLU A 27 3.51 17.32 -5.44
C GLU A 27 2.57 16.12 -5.61
N TRP A 28 1.48 16.06 -4.82
CA TRP A 28 0.53 14.95 -4.89
C TRP A 28 -0.14 14.88 -6.27
N PRO A 29 -0.04 13.76 -6.99
CA PRO A 29 -0.52 13.66 -8.36
C PRO A 29 -2.03 13.42 -8.44
N SER A 30 -2.83 14.41 -8.06
CA SER A 30 -4.30 14.33 -8.02
C SER A 30 -4.93 14.03 -9.38
N ASN A 31 -4.24 14.26 -10.49
CA ASN A 31 -4.69 13.88 -11.83
C ASN A 31 -4.53 12.38 -12.10
N ARG A 32 -3.58 11.71 -11.43
CA ARG A 32 -3.35 10.26 -11.56
C ARG A 32 -4.24 9.46 -10.60
N TRP A 33 -4.43 9.97 -9.39
CA TRP A 33 -5.22 9.34 -8.33
C TRP A 33 -6.32 10.28 -7.80
N PRO A 34 -7.32 10.64 -8.65
CA PRO A 34 -8.29 11.69 -8.35
C PRO A 34 -9.19 11.38 -7.15
N ASN A 35 -9.27 10.14 -6.73
CA ASN A 35 -10.12 9.72 -5.60
C ASN A 35 -9.37 9.59 -4.27
N PHE A 36 -8.07 9.90 -4.24
CA PHE A 36 -7.23 9.79 -3.05
C PHE A 36 -6.43 11.06 -2.82
N SER A 37 -6.43 11.55 -1.59
CA SER A 37 -5.69 12.74 -1.20
C SER A 37 -4.37 12.39 -0.50
N PHE A 38 -3.44 13.35 -0.49
CA PHE A 38 -2.23 13.27 0.31
C PHE A 38 -2.54 13.04 1.80
N ASP A 39 -3.57 13.74 2.32
CA ASP A 39 -3.95 13.70 3.73
C ASP A 39 -4.46 12.33 4.18
N GLU A 40 -5.12 11.57 3.31
CA GLU A 40 -5.54 10.20 3.58
C GLU A 40 -4.37 9.21 3.61
N MET A 41 -3.32 9.50 2.84
CA MET A 41 -2.20 8.56 2.66
C MET A 41 -1.01 8.84 3.56
N LYS A 42 -0.88 10.05 4.11
CA LYS A 42 0.24 10.42 5.00
C LYS A 42 0.19 9.72 6.35
N CYS A 43 1.32 9.59 6.99
CA CYS A 43 1.42 9.17 8.38
C CYS A 43 0.75 10.19 9.31
N SER A 44 -0.24 9.77 10.06
CA SER A 44 -1.00 10.67 10.96
C SER A 44 -0.16 11.27 12.11
N ALA A 45 0.91 10.59 12.51
CA ALA A 45 1.78 11.04 13.59
C ALA A 45 2.90 11.97 13.14
N THR A 46 3.44 11.77 11.93
CA THR A 46 4.64 12.52 11.46
C THR A 46 4.36 13.45 10.29
N GLY A 47 3.21 13.31 9.63
CA GLY A 47 2.89 14.06 8.41
C GLY A 47 3.66 13.60 7.16
N MET A 48 4.61 12.68 7.31
CA MET A 48 5.36 12.11 6.18
C MET A 48 4.45 11.22 5.31
N CYS A 49 4.67 11.24 4.01
CA CYS A 49 3.94 10.39 3.08
C CYS A 49 4.91 9.68 2.15
N ARG A 50 4.99 8.35 2.28
CA ARG A 50 5.70 7.48 1.35
C ARG A 50 4.71 6.46 0.82
N VAL A 51 4.57 6.38 -0.49
CA VAL A 51 3.65 5.42 -1.12
C VAL A 51 4.32 4.71 -2.29
N ASP A 52 3.94 3.48 -2.49
CA ASP A 52 4.24 2.72 -3.70
C ASP A 52 3.23 3.12 -4.78
N GLU A 53 3.73 3.57 -5.92
CA GLU A 53 2.87 4.01 -7.02
C GLU A 53 2.03 2.86 -7.59
N GLY A 54 2.54 1.63 -7.56
CA GLY A 54 1.79 0.45 -7.98
C GLY A 54 0.62 0.13 -7.04
N LEU A 55 0.79 0.34 -5.72
CA LEU A 55 -0.32 0.29 -4.77
C LEU A 55 -1.38 1.32 -5.13
N MET A 56 -0.97 2.58 -5.36
CA MET A 56 -1.89 3.67 -5.63
C MET A 56 -2.65 3.47 -6.96
N ASP A 57 -1.99 2.99 -7.99
CA ASP A 57 -2.63 2.64 -9.27
C ASP A 57 -3.67 1.52 -9.10
N LYS A 58 -3.37 0.51 -8.27
CA LYS A 58 -4.33 -0.55 -7.95
C LYS A 58 -5.49 -0.05 -7.09
N LEU A 59 -5.23 0.85 -6.14
CA LEU A 59 -6.29 1.47 -5.33
C LEU A 59 -7.25 2.30 -6.20
N GLN A 60 -6.72 3.08 -7.15
CA GLN A 60 -7.56 3.82 -8.09
C GLN A 60 -8.42 2.87 -8.93
N LYS A 61 -7.84 1.80 -9.48
CA LYS A 61 -8.60 0.76 -10.20
C LYS A 61 -9.64 0.07 -9.31
N LEU A 62 -9.31 -0.17 -8.05
CA LEU A 62 -10.24 -0.77 -7.09
C LEU A 62 -11.43 0.17 -6.83
N ARG A 63 -11.15 1.46 -6.62
CA ARG A 63 -12.17 2.51 -6.45
C ARG A 63 -13.11 2.58 -7.65
N ASP A 64 -12.56 2.52 -8.86
CA ASP A 64 -13.33 2.53 -10.10
C ASP A 64 -14.18 1.25 -10.25
N ALA A 65 -13.61 0.09 -9.93
CA ALA A 65 -14.29 -1.20 -10.04
C ALA A 65 -15.48 -1.35 -9.07
N VAL A 66 -15.35 -0.84 -7.83
CA VAL A 66 -16.44 -0.91 -6.84
C VAL A 66 -17.46 0.21 -6.99
N GLY A 67 -17.13 1.30 -7.72
CA GLY A 67 -18.02 2.42 -8.01
C GLY A 67 -18.42 3.27 -6.79
N LYS A 68 -17.77 3.06 -5.62
CA LYS A 68 -18.11 3.74 -4.35
C LYS A 68 -16.84 4.26 -3.68
N PRO A 69 -16.91 5.35 -2.90
CA PRO A 69 -15.77 5.84 -2.12
C PRO A 69 -15.11 4.74 -1.28
N LEU A 70 -13.79 4.72 -1.28
CA LEU A 70 -12.98 3.92 -0.37
C LEU A 70 -12.43 4.85 0.71
N THR A 71 -12.88 4.68 1.94
CA THR A 71 -12.40 5.49 3.07
C THR A 71 -11.13 4.86 3.61
N ILE A 72 -10.00 5.54 3.44
CA ILE A 72 -8.71 5.12 3.97
C ILE A 72 -8.63 5.50 5.43
N THR A 73 -8.49 4.53 6.31
CA THR A 73 -8.33 4.73 7.76
C THR A 73 -6.87 4.68 8.20
N SER A 74 -6.00 4.07 7.40
CA SER A 74 -4.56 4.05 7.61
C SER A 74 -3.86 3.91 6.26
N GLY A 75 -3.06 4.91 5.90
CA GLY A 75 -2.13 4.87 4.79
C GLY A 75 -0.72 4.51 5.26
N TYR A 76 0.27 5.31 4.86
CA TYR A 76 1.66 5.16 5.29
C TYR A 76 1.83 5.37 6.81
N ARG A 77 2.67 4.58 7.43
CA ARG A 77 3.15 4.78 8.81
C ARG A 77 4.67 4.92 8.81
N SER A 78 5.16 6.08 9.23
CA SER A 78 6.59 6.25 9.48
C SER A 78 7.06 5.26 10.56
N PRO A 79 8.31 4.78 10.54
CA PRO A 79 8.89 4.04 11.66
C PRO A 79 8.77 4.77 13.00
N ASP A 80 8.71 6.11 12.98
CA ASP A 80 8.53 6.96 14.18
C ASP A 80 7.07 7.08 14.64
N HIS A 81 6.12 6.48 13.92
CA HIS A 81 4.74 6.40 14.38
C HIS A 81 4.69 5.61 15.70
N PRO A 82 3.97 6.06 16.75
CA PRO A 82 3.99 5.41 18.08
C PRO A 82 3.80 3.90 18.06
N ILE A 83 2.91 3.38 17.20
CA ILE A 83 2.69 1.93 17.05
C ILE A 83 3.93 1.22 16.50
N GLU A 84 4.61 1.81 15.53
CA GLU A 84 5.78 1.18 14.91
C GLU A 84 7.03 1.34 15.79
N ALA A 85 7.21 2.51 16.42
CA ALA A 85 8.28 2.76 17.38
C ALA A 85 8.19 1.80 18.58
N ALA A 86 6.99 1.53 19.09
CA ALA A 86 6.79 0.56 20.17
C ALA A 86 7.19 -0.87 19.75
N LYS A 87 6.87 -1.29 18.51
CA LYS A 87 7.32 -2.58 17.99
C LYS A 87 8.85 -2.68 17.94
N LEU A 88 9.49 -1.63 17.41
CA LEU A 88 10.96 -1.58 17.32
C LEU A 88 11.61 -1.61 18.70
N ALA A 89 11.06 -0.89 19.69
CA ALA A 89 11.53 -0.93 21.06
C ALA A 89 11.42 -2.33 21.69
N ASP A 90 10.41 -3.11 21.31
CA ASP A 90 10.22 -4.51 21.72
C ASP A 90 11.04 -5.51 20.87
N GLY A 91 11.92 -5.05 19.97
CA GLY A 91 12.68 -5.90 19.04
C GLY A 91 11.83 -6.59 17.96
N ARG A 92 10.61 -6.13 17.74
CA ARG A 92 9.70 -6.65 16.70
C ARG A 92 9.86 -5.87 15.39
N PRO A 93 9.67 -6.51 14.23
CA PRO A 93 9.71 -5.82 12.96
C PRO A 93 8.52 -4.85 12.81
N THR A 94 8.71 -3.80 12.02
CA THR A 94 7.65 -2.88 11.63
C THR A 94 6.60 -3.56 10.77
N GLY A 95 5.39 -3.01 10.74
CA GLY A 95 4.28 -3.53 9.92
C GLY A 95 4.38 -3.10 8.45
N SER A 96 3.56 -3.72 7.60
CA SER A 96 3.48 -3.49 6.15
C SER A 96 3.25 -2.03 5.75
N HIS A 97 2.57 -1.25 6.57
CA HIS A 97 2.33 0.18 6.33
C HIS A 97 3.61 1.02 6.24
N THR A 98 4.71 0.58 6.88
CA THR A 98 6.00 1.30 6.80
C THR A 98 6.68 1.18 5.45
N SER A 99 6.28 0.23 4.63
CA SER A 99 6.78 0.10 3.26
C SER A 99 6.09 1.05 2.28
N GLY A 100 5.00 1.73 2.66
CA GLY A 100 4.16 2.46 1.72
C GLY A 100 3.39 1.59 0.72
N LYS A 101 3.37 0.26 0.93
CA LYS A 101 2.71 -0.74 0.08
C LYS A 101 1.41 -1.29 0.67
N ALA A 102 0.88 -0.68 1.73
CA ALA A 102 -0.31 -1.15 2.42
C ALA A 102 -1.24 -0.02 2.83
N VAL A 103 -2.54 -0.32 2.85
CA VAL A 103 -3.60 0.56 3.35
C VAL A 103 -4.66 -0.23 4.11
N ASP A 104 -5.34 0.43 5.03
CA ASP A 104 -6.57 -0.06 5.66
C ASP A 104 -7.76 0.72 5.10
N VAL A 105 -8.75 0.00 4.57
CA VAL A 105 -9.96 0.55 3.97
C VAL A 105 -11.15 0.24 4.87
N ALA A 106 -11.80 1.27 5.42
CA ALA A 106 -13.03 1.10 6.19
C ALA A 106 -14.16 0.58 5.29
N CYS A 107 -14.63 -0.61 5.57
CA CYS A 107 -15.73 -1.24 4.86
C CYS A 107 -16.32 -2.38 5.69
N GLU A 108 -17.62 -2.64 5.48
CA GLU A 108 -18.32 -3.70 6.22
C GLU A 108 -19.30 -4.46 5.34
N ARG A 109 -19.63 -5.69 5.78
CA ARG A 109 -20.71 -6.51 5.22
C ARG A 109 -20.59 -6.69 3.69
N ALA A 110 -21.68 -6.41 2.94
CA ALA A 110 -21.72 -6.57 1.49
C ALA A 110 -20.68 -5.71 0.77
N PHE A 111 -20.39 -4.51 1.27
CA PHE A 111 -19.34 -3.66 0.67
C PHE A 111 -17.94 -4.23 0.90
N ALA A 112 -17.64 -4.75 2.09
CA ALA A 112 -16.37 -5.43 2.34
C ALA A 112 -16.19 -6.65 1.41
N TYR A 113 -17.26 -7.43 1.17
CA TYR A 113 -17.24 -8.52 0.21
C TYR A 113 -16.90 -8.06 -1.21
N GLN A 114 -17.53 -6.96 -1.68
CA GLN A 114 -17.26 -6.37 -3.00
C GLN A 114 -15.79 -5.90 -3.12
N VAL A 115 -15.30 -5.16 -2.11
CA VAL A 115 -13.91 -4.68 -2.06
C VAL A 115 -12.91 -5.84 -2.07
N LEU A 116 -13.13 -6.86 -1.23
CA LEU A 116 -12.27 -8.05 -1.17
C LEU A 116 -12.21 -8.77 -2.52
N PHE A 117 -13.36 -9.03 -3.12
CA PHE A 117 -13.42 -9.73 -4.42
C PHE A 117 -12.71 -8.96 -5.53
N ALA A 118 -12.91 -7.64 -5.59
CA ALA A 118 -12.23 -6.79 -6.56
C ALA A 118 -10.73 -6.69 -6.29
N ALA A 119 -10.30 -6.61 -5.02
CA ALA A 119 -8.90 -6.58 -4.63
C ALA A 119 -8.15 -7.85 -5.07
N VAL A 120 -8.75 -9.03 -4.85
CA VAL A 120 -8.20 -10.31 -5.33
C VAL A 120 -8.01 -10.29 -6.84
N LYS A 121 -9.02 -9.84 -7.60
CA LYS A 121 -8.95 -9.75 -9.08
C LYS A 121 -7.88 -8.77 -9.57
N LEU A 122 -7.64 -7.69 -8.84
CA LEU A 122 -6.63 -6.68 -9.16
C LEU A 122 -5.22 -7.09 -8.70
N GLY A 123 -5.08 -8.26 -8.07
CA GLY A 123 -3.79 -8.80 -7.66
C GLY A 123 -3.19 -8.08 -6.46
N PHE A 124 -4.00 -7.66 -5.50
CA PHE A 124 -3.49 -7.39 -4.16
C PHE A 124 -2.97 -8.70 -3.56
N THR A 125 -1.81 -8.64 -2.94
CA THR A 125 -1.10 -9.83 -2.48
C THR A 125 -1.34 -10.15 -1.02
N GLY A 126 -1.69 -9.15 -0.20
CA GLY A 126 -2.07 -9.32 1.19
C GLY A 126 -3.45 -8.76 1.46
N ILE A 127 -4.32 -9.55 2.10
CA ILE A 127 -5.66 -9.12 2.51
C ILE A 127 -5.90 -9.54 3.96
N GLY A 128 -5.99 -8.55 4.86
CA GLY A 128 -6.39 -8.74 6.25
C GLY A 128 -7.86 -8.39 6.45
N VAL A 129 -8.59 -9.22 7.15
CA VAL A 129 -10.04 -9.08 7.33
C VAL A 129 -10.36 -8.77 8.79
N GLN A 130 -10.84 -7.55 9.08
CA GLN A 130 -11.40 -7.17 10.36
C GLN A 130 -12.87 -6.82 10.18
N GLN A 131 -13.77 -7.75 10.53
CA GLN A 131 -15.21 -7.59 10.34
C GLN A 131 -15.99 -7.80 11.65
N SER A 132 -15.30 -7.82 12.80
CA SER A 132 -15.88 -7.83 14.14
C SER A 132 -15.82 -6.44 14.80
N GLY A 133 -16.70 -6.18 15.76
CA GLY A 133 -16.74 -4.90 16.48
C GLY A 133 -17.23 -3.72 15.64
N SER A 134 -16.86 -2.50 16.07
CA SER A 134 -17.27 -1.24 15.45
C SER A 134 -16.31 -0.74 14.37
N ASN A 135 -15.02 -1.08 14.48
CA ASN A 135 -13.97 -0.61 13.55
C ASN A 135 -13.69 -1.69 12.50
N ARG A 136 -14.59 -1.81 11.52
CA ARG A 136 -14.48 -2.80 10.46
C ARG A 136 -13.70 -2.26 9.28
N PHE A 137 -12.72 -3.04 8.83
CA PHE A 137 -11.88 -2.68 7.68
C PHE A 137 -11.36 -3.91 6.94
N LEU A 138 -10.81 -3.67 5.77
CA LEU A 138 -9.91 -4.58 5.09
C LEU A 138 -8.53 -3.94 4.99
N HIS A 139 -7.52 -4.68 5.43
CA HIS A 139 -6.14 -4.38 5.09
C HIS A 139 -5.85 -4.89 3.68
N LEU A 140 -5.25 -4.06 2.86
CA LEU A 140 -4.87 -4.40 1.49
C LEU A 140 -3.40 -4.05 1.27
N ASP A 141 -2.59 -4.99 0.76
CA ASP A 141 -1.21 -4.74 0.42
C ASP A 141 -0.77 -5.33 -0.92
N VAL A 142 0.35 -4.82 -1.43
CA VAL A 142 1.00 -5.29 -2.67
C VAL A 142 2.43 -5.78 -2.38
N ILE A 143 2.67 -6.28 -1.18
CA ILE A 143 3.97 -6.79 -0.76
C ILE A 143 4.32 -8.04 -1.55
N GLY A 144 5.55 -8.12 -2.04
CA GLY A 144 6.13 -9.25 -2.74
C GLY A 144 7.28 -9.90 -1.94
N SER A 145 7.79 -11.01 -2.45
CA SER A 145 8.89 -11.77 -1.83
C SER A 145 10.21 -10.98 -1.72
N GLY A 146 10.38 -9.90 -2.51
CA GLY A 146 11.57 -9.05 -2.50
C GLY A 146 11.52 -7.87 -1.53
N ASP A 147 10.42 -7.65 -0.82
CA ASP A 147 10.21 -6.44 -0.02
C ASP A 147 10.73 -6.53 1.42
N GLY A 148 11.40 -7.61 1.79
CA GLY A 148 12.01 -7.77 3.12
C GLY A 148 11.03 -8.09 4.26
N PHE A 149 9.74 -8.26 3.97
CA PHE A 149 8.76 -8.72 4.93
C PHE A 149 8.75 -10.25 4.98
N HIS A 150 8.99 -10.80 6.19
CA HIS A 150 9.02 -12.26 6.41
C HIS A 150 7.61 -12.87 6.53
N VAL A 151 6.72 -12.50 5.62
CA VAL A 151 5.35 -12.99 5.57
C VAL A 151 5.05 -13.56 4.18
N PRO A 152 4.47 -14.76 4.09
CA PRO A 152 4.10 -15.32 2.80
C PRO A 152 3.12 -14.40 2.05
N ARG A 153 3.28 -14.31 0.73
CA ARG A 153 2.34 -13.66 -0.18
C ARG A 153 2.14 -14.53 -1.42
N PRO A 154 0.93 -14.64 -1.99
CA PRO A 154 -0.31 -14.01 -1.48
C PRO A 154 -0.81 -14.64 -0.17
N ALA A 155 -1.50 -13.85 0.66
CA ALA A 155 -2.08 -14.31 1.93
C ALA A 155 -3.40 -13.61 2.27
N LEU A 156 -4.28 -14.35 2.92
CA LEU A 156 -5.50 -13.86 3.55
C LEU A 156 -5.44 -14.21 5.04
N TRP A 157 -5.79 -13.27 5.92
CA TRP A 157 -5.86 -13.50 7.37
C TRP A 157 -7.01 -12.73 8.01
N SER A 158 -7.37 -13.08 9.24
CA SER A 158 -8.29 -12.34 10.11
C SER A 158 -7.55 -11.76 11.31
N TYR A 159 -8.06 -10.66 11.83
CA TYR A 159 -7.63 -10.05 13.08
C TYR A 159 -8.46 -10.58 14.25
#